data_96660c45ccd1039868fbc2aa78fc78de
#
_entry.id   96660c45ccd1039868fbc2aa78fc78de
#
_cell.length_a   1.000
_cell.length_b   1.000
_cell.length_c   1.000
_cell.angle_alpha   90.00
_cell.angle_beta   90.00
_cell.angle_gamma   90.00
#
_symmetry.space_group_name_H-M   'P 1'
#
loop_
_entity.id
_entity.type
_entity.pdbx_description
1 polymer ?
#
loop_
_entity_poly.entity_id
_entity_poly.type
_entity_poly.pdbx_seq_one_letter_code
_entity_poly.pdbx_strand_id
1 'polypeptide(L)'
;HIQFIIDNANTRKIKGRSKLGISQSRVKGYETFKKVIEEYQKLINKQIHFLDLNKTFVDRFTNWLINTKKYSINYAGKVIDNLKTVSNDAVLNEIETNPYINQIEGFSESSEDRFIVTLSFDELEQIRTAEIDNNALQNARNWILLGCEIGQRGGDLLDITKNDFRYNTNGNIYLDVTQKKTGKTVTIPIVNPNIIEIIKNNFPHKISSQKLNFYIKKVCEMAKINEKVEGKKLNPKAKKENPETMRKVLDFYPKHELITTHSFRRSFATNYYKKMPTPILIAITGHSKESLFLEYINKSEDKDANADLFIQYYEQMNKNKKPVMELLQTAN
;
A
#
# COMPACT_ATOMS: atom_id res chain seq x y z
N HIS A 1 9.53 4.53 30.02
CA HIS A 1 9.11 5.59 29.09
C HIS A 1 8.17 5.08 27.98
N ILE A 2 8.42 3.90 27.37
CA ILE A 2 7.52 3.34 26.35
C ILE A 2 6.08 3.22 26.89
N GLN A 3 5.92 2.77 28.14
CA GLN A 3 4.60 2.69 28.79
C GLN A 3 3.97 4.08 28.94
N PHE A 4 4.75 5.08 29.34
CA PHE A 4 4.29 6.47 29.41
C PHE A 4 3.74 6.98 28.07
N ILE A 5 4.40 6.63 26.94
CA ILE A 5 3.91 6.97 25.60
C ILE A 5 2.56 6.30 25.30
N ILE A 6 2.40 5.03 25.71
CA ILE A 6 1.16 4.25 25.51
C ILE A 6 0.02 4.82 26.36
N ASP A 7 0.26 5.10 27.63
CA ASP A 7 -0.75 5.58 28.58
C ASP A 7 -1.27 6.98 28.19
N ASN A 8 -0.40 7.82 27.65
CA ASN A 8 -0.73 9.16 27.20
C ASN A 8 -1.09 9.24 25.70
N ALA A 9 -1.37 8.11 25.06
CA ALA A 9 -1.60 8.03 23.61
C ALA A 9 -2.68 8.99 23.08
N ASN A 10 -3.76 9.20 23.84
CA ASN A 10 -4.91 9.99 23.41
C ASN A 10 -4.67 11.52 23.47
N THR A 11 -3.76 11.98 24.33
CA THR A 11 -3.49 13.41 24.57
C THR A 11 -2.22 13.90 23.87
N ARG A 12 -1.44 12.99 23.29
CA ARG A 12 -0.15 13.34 22.66
C ARG A 12 -0.34 14.21 21.43
N LYS A 13 0.40 15.30 21.38
CA LYS A 13 0.49 16.16 20.18
C LYS A 13 1.61 15.63 19.28
N ILE A 14 1.30 15.36 18.02
CA ILE A 14 2.29 14.97 17.02
C ILE A 14 2.67 16.19 16.20
N LYS A 15 3.98 16.47 16.08
CA LYS A 15 4.49 17.58 15.26
C LYS A 15 3.94 17.49 13.82
N GLY A 16 3.39 18.59 13.32
CA GLY A 16 2.81 18.65 11.98
C GLY A 16 1.39 18.09 11.82
N ARG A 17 0.71 17.73 12.94
CA ARG A 17 -0.70 17.34 12.92
C ARG A 17 -1.54 18.29 13.77
N SER A 18 -2.73 18.63 13.30
CA SER A 18 -3.69 19.47 14.03
C SER A 18 -4.44 18.73 15.14
N LYS A 19 -4.61 17.39 14.98
CA LYS A 19 -5.35 16.56 15.93
C LYS A 19 -4.44 16.01 17.04
N LEU A 20 -4.98 15.93 18.26
CA LEU A 20 -4.36 15.21 19.38
C LEU A 20 -4.53 13.69 19.20
N GLY A 21 -3.64 12.96 19.85
CA GLY A 21 -3.65 11.51 19.92
C GLY A 21 -2.91 10.81 18.79
N ILE A 22 -2.41 9.63 19.11
CA ILE A 22 -1.81 8.69 18.17
C ILE A 22 -2.81 7.58 17.81
N SER A 23 -2.70 7.04 16.60
CA SER A 23 -3.63 5.99 16.15
C SER A 23 -3.48 4.71 16.98
N GLN A 24 -4.57 3.95 17.14
CA GLN A 24 -4.55 2.63 17.80
C GLN A 24 -3.54 1.67 17.18
N SER A 25 -3.34 1.74 15.86
CA SER A 25 -2.29 0.96 15.18
C SER A 25 -0.88 1.34 15.64
N ARG A 26 -0.64 2.61 15.94
CA ARG A 26 0.65 3.07 16.46
C ARG A 26 0.84 2.66 17.92
N VAL A 27 -0.21 2.69 18.73
CA VAL A 27 -0.20 2.17 20.12
C VAL A 27 0.20 0.70 20.13
N LYS A 28 -0.49 -0.15 19.34
CA LYS A 28 -0.13 -1.57 19.16
C LYS A 28 1.32 -1.77 18.70
N GLY A 29 1.82 -0.85 17.88
CA GLY A 29 3.24 -0.83 17.46
C GLY A 29 4.19 -0.62 18.66
N TYR A 30 3.87 0.30 19.56
CA TYR A 30 4.65 0.54 20.78
C TYR A 30 4.54 -0.62 21.79
N GLU A 31 3.36 -1.22 21.96
CA GLU A 31 3.18 -2.43 22.77
C GLU A 31 4.07 -3.59 22.29
N THR A 32 4.10 -3.79 20.96
CA THR A 32 4.97 -4.80 20.34
C THR A 32 6.45 -4.47 20.53
N PHE A 33 6.83 -3.21 20.35
CA PHE A 33 8.19 -2.73 20.57
C PHE A 33 8.62 -2.90 22.04
N LYS A 34 7.74 -2.58 22.99
CA LYS A 34 7.98 -2.81 24.43
C LYS A 34 8.34 -4.27 24.71
N LYS A 35 7.57 -5.23 24.17
CA LYS A 35 7.86 -6.67 24.31
C LYS A 35 9.24 -7.06 23.77
N VAL A 36 9.62 -6.48 22.63
CA VAL A 36 10.95 -6.74 22.03
C VAL A 36 12.08 -6.22 22.93
N ILE A 37 11.92 -5.03 23.52
CA ILE A 37 12.88 -4.48 24.46
C ILE A 37 12.94 -5.33 25.74
N GLU A 38 11.81 -5.75 26.30
CA GLU A 38 11.75 -6.61 27.49
C GLU A 38 12.42 -7.96 27.25
N GLU A 39 12.25 -8.56 26.07
CA GLU A 39 12.94 -9.81 25.69
C GLU A 39 14.46 -9.60 25.62
N TYR A 40 14.93 -8.49 25.04
CA TYR A 40 16.35 -8.22 24.96
C TYR A 40 16.97 -7.92 26.34
N GLN A 41 16.27 -7.18 27.21
CA GLN A 41 16.68 -6.95 28.60
C GLN A 41 16.84 -8.25 29.36
N LYS A 42 15.91 -9.21 29.20
CA LYS A 42 16.02 -10.54 29.79
C LYS A 42 17.25 -11.29 29.29
N LEU A 43 17.54 -11.21 28.00
CA LEU A 43 18.71 -11.86 27.40
C LEU A 43 20.03 -11.34 27.99
N ILE A 44 20.16 -10.01 28.08
CA ILE A 44 21.40 -9.37 28.59
C ILE A 44 21.44 -9.27 30.11
N ASN A 45 20.38 -9.72 30.80
CA ASN A 45 20.18 -9.63 32.23
C ASN A 45 20.44 -8.21 32.78
N LYS A 46 20.00 -7.19 32.05
CA LYS A 46 20.20 -5.77 32.40
C LYS A 46 19.01 -4.93 31.94
N GLN A 47 18.57 -4.00 32.80
CA GLN A 47 17.65 -2.96 32.38
C GLN A 47 18.36 -1.96 31.44
N ILE A 48 17.71 -1.58 30.33
CA ILE A 48 18.25 -0.63 29.37
C ILE A 48 17.82 0.77 29.76
N HIS A 49 18.80 1.66 29.94
CA HIS A 49 18.59 3.09 30.13
C HIS A 49 18.92 3.84 28.82
N PHE A 50 18.36 5.04 28.64
CA PHE A 50 18.65 5.84 27.46
C PHE A 50 20.13 6.23 27.32
N LEU A 51 20.86 6.31 28.42
CA LEU A 51 22.31 6.50 28.45
C LEU A 51 23.11 5.33 27.88
N ASP A 52 22.54 4.11 27.92
CA ASP A 52 23.18 2.91 27.36
C ASP A 52 23.14 2.86 25.81
N LEU A 53 22.32 3.70 25.17
CA LEU A 53 22.06 3.66 23.73
C LEU A 53 23.21 4.24 22.89
N ASN A 54 24.42 3.75 23.12
CA ASN A 54 25.61 4.07 22.31
C ASN A 54 25.68 3.19 21.04
N LYS A 55 26.65 3.46 20.18
CA LYS A 55 26.86 2.71 18.94
C LYS A 55 26.94 1.20 19.16
N THR A 56 27.76 0.78 20.13
CA THR A 56 27.96 -0.65 20.43
C THR A 56 26.67 -1.34 20.86
N PHE A 57 25.82 -0.65 21.63
CA PHE A 57 24.53 -1.17 22.01
C PHE A 57 23.62 -1.36 20.79
N VAL A 58 23.51 -0.34 19.93
CA VAL A 58 22.64 -0.37 18.74
C VAL A 58 23.10 -1.47 17.77
N ASP A 59 24.40 -1.60 17.55
CA ASP A 59 24.96 -2.66 16.70
C ASP A 59 24.65 -4.07 17.26
N ARG A 60 24.82 -4.30 18.55
CA ARG A 60 24.50 -5.59 19.21
C ARG A 60 23.00 -5.89 19.18
N PHE A 61 22.17 -4.88 19.44
CA PHE A 61 20.71 -5.02 19.38
C PHE A 61 20.24 -5.35 17.96
N THR A 62 20.75 -4.65 16.97
CA THR A 62 20.47 -4.92 15.54
C THR A 62 20.89 -6.33 15.14
N ASN A 63 22.09 -6.74 15.53
CA ASN A 63 22.56 -8.11 15.27
C ASN A 63 21.66 -9.17 15.90
N TRP A 64 21.21 -8.96 17.14
CA TRP A 64 20.27 -9.84 17.81
C TRP A 64 18.92 -9.91 17.09
N LEU A 65 18.37 -8.77 16.66
CA LEU A 65 17.11 -8.74 15.90
C LEU A 65 17.19 -9.55 14.61
N ILE A 66 18.29 -9.44 13.88
CA ILE A 66 18.47 -10.09 12.57
C ILE A 66 18.91 -11.54 12.72
N ASN A 67 19.96 -11.80 13.48
CA ASN A 67 20.66 -13.08 13.48
C ASN A 67 20.13 -14.05 14.56
N THR A 68 19.62 -13.56 15.69
CA THR A 68 19.06 -14.41 16.76
C THR A 68 17.54 -14.51 16.65
N LYS A 69 16.85 -13.37 16.57
CA LYS A 69 15.38 -13.35 16.41
C LYS A 69 14.93 -13.67 14.99
N LYS A 70 15.85 -13.67 14.02
CA LYS A 70 15.56 -13.90 12.59
C LYS A 70 14.45 -12.99 12.07
N TYR A 71 14.34 -11.75 12.53
CA TYR A 71 13.39 -10.78 12.02
C TYR A 71 13.75 -10.38 10.60
N SER A 72 12.76 -10.10 9.76
CA SER A 72 13.02 -9.54 8.42
C SER A 72 13.72 -8.18 8.56
N ILE A 73 14.53 -7.84 7.56
CA ILE A 73 15.26 -6.56 7.52
C ILE A 73 14.31 -5.38 7.77
N ASN A 74 13.17 -5.35 7.07
CA ASN A 74 12.16 -4.29 7.24
C ASN A 74 11.56 -4.24 8.66
N TYR A 75 11.36 -5.39 9.31
CA TYR A 75 10.83 -5.39 10.67
C TYR A 75 11.89 -5.00 11.69
N ALA A 76 13.12 -5.48 11.54
CA ALA A 76 14.25 -5.08 12.38
C ALA A 76 14.50 -3.56 12.27
N GLY A 77 14.54 -3.03 11.04
CA GLY A 77 14.67 -1.58 10.83
C GLY A 77 13.55 -0.77 11.47
N LYS A 78 12.29 -1.26 11.39
CA LYS A 78 11.17 -0.62 12.09
C LYS A 78 11.32 -0.64 13.62
N VAL A 79 11.93 -1.69 14.20
CA VAL A 79 12.23 -1.74 15.63
C VAL A 79 13.26 -0.67 15.99
N ILE A 80 14.30 -0.50 15.16
CA ILE A 80 15.31 0.56 15.32
C ILE A 80 14.69 1.96 15.16
N ASP A 81 13.80 2.18 14.20
CA ASP A 81 13.04 3.44 14.06
C ASP A 81 12.17 3.75 15.29
N ASN A 82 11.58 2.72 15.90
CA ASN A 82 10.85 2.89 17.15
C ASN A 82 11.78 3.25 18.30
N LEU A 83 12.96 2.64 18.39
CA LEU A 83 13.99 3.01 19.37
C LEU A 83 14.35 4.48 19.24
N LYS A 84 14.70 4.96 18.03
CA LYS A 84 14.95 6.38 17.73
C LYS A 84 13.78 7.27 18.16
N THR A 85 12.55 6.90 17.79
CA THR A 85 11.35 7.69 18.08
C THR A 85 11.11 7.82 19.59
N VAL A 86 11.27 6.73 20.33
CA VAL A 86 11.09 6.71 21.81
C VAL A 86 12.21 7.48 22.51
N SER A 87 13.43 7.41 21.98
CA SER A 87 14.56 8.18 22.51
C SER A 87 14.41 9.68 22.27
N ASN A 88 13.97 10.09 21.10
CA ASN A 88 13.65 11.49 20.81
C ASN A 88 12.51 12.03 21.68
N ASP A 89 11.52 11.17 21.99
CA ASP A 89 10.45 11.52 22.91
C ASP A 89 10.97 11.70 24.36
N ALA A 90 11.93 10.88 24.77
CA ALA A 90 12.58 11.00 26.06
C ALA A 90 13.32 12.36 26.19
N VAL A 91 14.03 12.79 25.15
CA VAL A 91 14.67 14.13 25.12
C VAL A 91 13.65 15.25 25.27
N LEU A 92 12.50 15.17 24.58
CA LEU A 92 11.42 16.15 24.69
C LEU A 92 10.79 16.19 26.10
N ASN A 93 10.96 15.14 26.88
CA ASN A 93 10.52 15.05 28.28
C ASN A 93 11.69 15.25 29.27
N GLU A 94 12.78 15.90 28.84
CA GLU A 94 13.95 16.26 29.63
C GLU A 94 14.65 15.05 30.32
N ILE A 95 14.48 13.84 29.75
CA ILE A 95 15.16 12.64 30.21
C ILE A 95 16.57 12.62 29.59
N GLU A 96 17.58 12.43 30.41
CA GLU A 96 18.96 12.33 29.96
C GLU A 96 19.17 11.12 29.06
N THR A 97 19.83 11.35 27.92
CA THR A 97 20.01 10.35 26.86
C THR A 97 21.43 10.36 26.33
N ASN A 98 21.87 9.22 25.77
CA ASN A 98 23.16 9.17 25.08
C ASN A 98 23.12 10.04 23.80
N PRO A 99 24.13 10.87 23.53
CA PRO A 99 24.18 11.70 22.31
C PRO A 99 24.08 10.93 21.01
N TYR A 100 24.46 9.65 21.01
CA TYR A 100 24.40 8.77 19.85
C TYR A 100 22.99 8.52 19.32
N ILE A 101 21.93 8.82 20.11
CA ILE A 101 20.54 8.64 19.67
C ILE A 101 20.22 9.44 18.38
N ASN A 102 20.91 10.57 18.15
CA ASN A 102 20.74 11.38 16.94
C ASN A 102 21.25 10.66 15.68
N GLN A 103 22.17 9.70 15.85
CA GLN A 103 22.78 8.91 14.77
C GLN A 103 22.05 7.58 14.55
N ILE A 104 21.07 7.24 15.40
CA ILE A 104 20.27 6.02 15.18
C ILE A 104 19.42 6.21 13.93
N GLU A 105 19.55 5.29 12.98
CA GLU A 105 18.75 5.26 11.77
C GLU A 105 18.18 3.87 11.52
N GLY A 106 16.88 3.84 11.16
CA GLY A 106 16.26 2.62 10.69
C GLY A 106 16.76 2.25 9.30
N PHE A 107 16.49 1.02 8.91
CA PHE A 107 16.90 0.48 7.62
C PHE A 107 15.78 -0.37 7.02
N SER A 108 15.83 -0.62 5.72
CA SER A 108 14.86 -1.45 4.99
C SER A 108 15.54 -2.19 3.84
N GLU A 109 14.88 -3.24 3.34
CA GLU A 109 15.24 -3.86 2.07
C GLU A 109 15.17 -2.81 0.95
N SER A 110 16.04 -2.94 -0.06
CA SER A 110 15.99 -2.13 -1.27
C SER A 110 14.62 -2.20 -1.95
N SER A 111 14.24 -1.14 -2.67
CA SER A 111 13.03 -1.16 -3.49
C SER A 111 13.12 -2.19 -4.62
N GLU A 112 14.33 -2.48 -5.10
CA GLU A 112 14.61 -3.47 -6.14
C GLU A 112 14.30 -4.91 -5.68
N ASP A 113 14.40 -5.19 -4.38
CA ASP A 113 14.09 -6.49 -3.78
C ASP A 113 12.58 -6.71 -3.53
N ARG A 114 11.74 -5.79 -3.99
CA ARG A 114 10.28 -5.87 -3.80
C ARG A 114 9.61 -6.61 -4.95
N PHE A 115 9.05 -7.75 -4.65
CA PHE A 115 8.21 -8.50 -5.60
C PHE A 115 6.82 -7.90 -5.65
N ILE A 116 6.45 -7.39 -6.83
CA ILE A 116 5.15 -6.78 -7.07
C ILE A 116 4.33 -7.69 -7.96
N VAL A 117 3.27 -8.27 -7.40
CA VAL A 117 2.34 -9.13 -8.14
C VAL A 117 1.04 -8.37 -8.37
N THR A 118 0.68 -8.21 -9.65
CA THR A 118 -0.49 -7.48 -10.13
C THR A 118 -1.32 -8.33 -11.07
N LEU A 119 -2.57 -7.97 -11.29
CA LEU A 119 -3.46 -8.53 -12.30
C LEU A 119 -3.46 -7.63 -13.53
N SER A 120 -3.16 -8.17 -14.71
CA SER A 120 -3.27 -7.45 -15.98
C SER A 120 -4.74 -7.25 -16.40
N PHE A 121 -4.99 -6.45 -17.45
CA PHE A 121 -6.34 -6.33 -18.00
C PHE A 121 -6.87 -7.67 -18.54
N ASP A 122 -6.01 -8.47 -19.18
CA ASP A 122 -6.41 -9.80 -19.70
C ASP A 122 -6.76 -10.75 -18.56
N GLU A 123 -6.01 -10.73 -17.46
CA GLU A 123 -6.32 -11.54 -16.28
C GLU A 123 -7.59 -11.07 -15.57
N LEU A 124 -7.87 -9.77 -15.57
CA LEU A 124 -9.14 -9.23 -15.07
C LEU A 124 -10.32 -9.68 -15.93
N GLU A 125 -10.13 -9.79 -17.24
CA GLU A 125 -11.14 -10.32 -18.14
C GLU A 125 -11.34 -11.83 -17.92
N GLN A 126 -10.27 -12.61 -17.72
CA GLN A 126 -10.36 -14.03 -17.33
C GLN A 126 -11.14 -14.18 -16.02
N ILE A 127 -10.89 -13.34 -15.01
CA ILE A 127 -11.63 -13.33 -13.76
C ILE A 127 -13.11 -13.02 -13.98
N ARG A 128 -13.42 -12.03 -14.83
CA ARG A 128 -14.79 -11.62 -15.14
C ARG A 128 -15.59 -12.75 -15.78
N THR A 129 -14.98 -13.46 -16.70
CA THR A 129 -15.63 -14.52 -17.52
C THR A 129 -15.55 -15.90 -16.90
N ALA A 130 -14.80 -16.09 -15.80
CA ALA A 130 -14.68 -17.38 -15.14
C ALA A 130 -16.04 -17.91 -14.68
N GLU A 131 -16.28 -19.20 -14.94
CA GLU A 131 -17.47 -19.90 -14.44
C GLU A 131 -17.33 -20.14 -12.93
N ILE A 132 -18.19 -19.48 -12.17
CA ILE A 132 -18.19 -19.54 -10.70
C ILE A 132 -19.63 -19.68 -10.21
N ASP A 133 -20.00 -20.86 -9.73
CA ASP A 133 -21.35 -21.14 -9.23
C ASP A 133 -21.56 -20.74 -7.76
N ASN A 134 -20.48 -20.50 -7.02
CA ASN A 134 -20.56 -20.18 -5.59
C ASN A 134 -20.75 -18.67 -5.36
N ASN A 135 -21.86 -18.29 -4.74
CA ASN A 135 -22.22 -16.90 -4.46
C ASN A 135 -21.14 -16.11 -3.68
N ALA A 136 -20.44 -16.77 -2.72
CA ALA A 136 -19.39 -16.10 -1.96
C ALA A 136 -18.16 -15.83 -2.81
N LEU A 137 -17.85 -16.66 -3.78
CA LEU A 137 -16.77 -16.45 -4.74
C LEU A 137 -17.17 -15.43 -5.82
N GLN A 138 -18.45 -15.42 -6.25
CA GLN A 138 -18.98 -14.37 -7.13
C GLN A 138 -18.89 -12.99 -6.46
N ASN A 139 -19.24 -12.91 -5.19
CA ASN A 139 -19.06 -11.70 -4.39
C ASN A 139 -17.59 -11.26 -4.34
N ALA A 140 -16.68 -12.20 -4.11
CA ALA A 140 -15.25 -11.91 -4.11
C ALA A 140 -14.74 -11.46 -5.50
N ARG A 141 -15.22 -12.07 -6.60
CA ARG A 141 -14.96 -11.66 -7.98
C ARG A 141 -15.34 -10.19 -8.19
N ASN A 142 -16.54 -9.80 -7.76
CA ASN A 142 -16.99 -8.41 -7.92
C ASN A 142 -16.13 -7.43 -7.12
N TRP A 143 -15.67 -7.83 -5.90
CA TRP A 143 -14.68 -7.04 -5.15
C TRP A 143 -13.32 -6.93 -5.84
N ILE A 144 -12.85 -8.00 -6.52
CA ILE A 144 -11.59 -7.97 -7.30
C ILE A 144 -11.71 -6.95 -8.44
N LEU A 145 -12.77 -7.07 -9.26
CA LEU A 145 -12.98 -6.24 -10.41
C LEU A 145 -13.16 -4.77 -10.01
N LEU A 146 -14.02 -4.49 -9.04
CA LEU A 146 -14.21 -3.14 -8.51
C LEU A 146 -12.92 -2.58 -7.90
N GLY A 147 -12.20 -3.37 -7.10
CA GLY A 147 -10.98 -2.94 -6.44
C GLY A 147 -9.85 -2.59 -7.41
N CYS A 148 -9.72 -3.36 -8.50
CA CYS A 148 -8.73 -3.10 -9.54
C CYS A 148 -9.10 -1.90 -10.43
N GLU A 149 -10.39 -1.54 -10.51
CA GLU A 149 -10.84 -0.34 -11.26
C GLU A 149 -10.67 0.94 -10.45
N ILE A 150 -10.99 0.93 -9.16
CA ILE A 150 -10.96 2.16 -8.35
C ILE A 150 -9.61 2.44 -7.67
N GLY A 151 -8.73 1.48 -7.60
CA GLY A 151 -7.36 1.64 -7.09
C GLY A 151 -7.24 2.07 -5.62
N GLN A 152 -8.24 1.80 -4.76
CA GLN A 152 -8.20 2.18 -3.35
C GLN A 152 -7.56 1.09 -2.47
N ARG A 153 -7.13 1.47 -1.24
CA ARG A 153 -6.60 0.50 -0.26
C ARG A 153 -7.69 -0.46 0.18
N GLY A 154 -7.33 -1.72 0.45
CA GLY A 154 -8.30 -2.74 0.83
C GLY A 154 -9.23 -2.36 1.99
N GLY A 155 -8.75 -1.60 2.98
CA GLY A 155 -9.58 -1.11 4.07
C GLY A 155 -10.56 -0.03 3.63
N ASP A 156 -10.16 0.88 2.74
CA ASP A 156 -11.02 1.91 2.18
C ASP A 156 -12.00 1.29 1.18
N LEU A 157 -11.55 0.35 0.35
CA LEU A 157 -12.37 -0.40 -0.60
C LEU A 157 -13.57 -1.12 0.07
N LEU A 158 -13.30 -1.85 1.16
CA LEU A 158 -14.34 -2.67 1.82
C LEU A 158 -15.38 -1.88 2.62
N ASP A 159 -15.17 -0.58 2.78
CA ASP A 159 -16.15 0.31 3.39
C ASP A 159 -17.03 1.04 2.37
N ILE A 160 -16.74 0.90 1.07
CA ILE A 160 -17.53 1.51 0.00
C ILE A 160 -18.91 0.85 -0.07
N THR A 161 -19.92 1.69 -0.22
CA THR A 161 -21.34 1.31 -0.40
C THR A 161 -21.90 1.90 -1.69
N LYS A 162 -23.07 1.46 -2.12
CA LYS A 162 -23.74 2.06 -3.29
C LYS A 162 -23.99 3.58 -3.13
N ASN A 163 -24.14 4.06 -1.90
CA ASN A 163 -24.44 5.46 -1.63
C ASN A 163 -23.25 6.40 -1.81
N ASP A 164 -22.05 5.86 -1.92
CA ASP A 164 -20.83 6.65 -2.16
C ASP A 164 -20.64 7.02 -3.63
N PHE A 165 -21.48 6.45 -4.52
CA PHE A 165 -21.49 6.77 -5.94
C PHE A 165 -22.51 7.89 -6.23
N ARG A 166 -22.06 8.91 -6.95
CA ARG A 166 -22.90 10.02 -7.40
C ARG A 166 -22.91 10.13 -8.92
N TYR A 167 -23.99 10.67 -9.44
CA TYR A 167 -24.16 10.96 -10.87
C TYR A 167 -24.09 12.47 -11.08
N ASN A 168 -23.37 12.89 -12.14
CA ASN A 168 -23.44 14.29 -12.57
C ASN A 168 -24.60 14.50 -13.56
N THR A 169 -24.80 15.75 -13.97
CA THR A 169 -25.85 16.15 -14.94
C THR A 169 -25.71 15.47 -16.30
N ASN A 170 -24.50 15.04 -16.67
CA ASN A 170 -24.20 14.35 -17.93
C ASN A 170 -24.31 12.82 -17.81
N GLY A 171 -24.75 12.29 -16.67
CA GLY A 171 -24.88 10.85 -16.44
C GLY A 171 -23.57 10.11 -16.08
N ASN A 172 -22.44 10.82 -15.96
CA ASN A 172 -21.19 10.21 -15.53
C ASN A 172 -21.26 9.80 -14.07
N ILE A 173 -20.64 8.67 -13.73
CA ILE A 173 -20.58 8.12 -12.37
C ILE A 173 -19.26 8.48 -11.72
N TYR A 174 -19.33 9.02 -10.53
CA TYR A 174 -18.17 9.31 -9.68
C TYR A 174 -18.29 8.63 -8.34
N LEU A 175 -17.16 8.18 -7.81
CA LEU A 175 -17.02 7.67 -6.46
C LEU A 175 -16.14 8.62 -5.65
N ASP A 176 -16.67 9.14 -4.55
CA ASP A 176 -15.90 9.97 -3.62
C ASP A 176 -15.48 9.13 -2.40
N VAL A 177 -14.17 9.06 -2.13
CA VAL A 177 -13.60 8.26 -1.03
C VAL A 177 -12.71 9.12 -0.16
N THR A 178 -12.98 9.17 1.13
CA THR A 178 -12.05 9.73 2.12
C THR A 178 -11.16 8.63 2.68
N GLN A 179 -9.89 8.65 2.30
CA GLN A 179 -8.90 7.62 2.67
C GLN A 179 -8.58 7.67 4.17
N LYS A 180 -8.84 6.60 4.91
CA LYS A 180 -8.61 6.52 6.38
C LYS A 180 -7.17 6.80 6.80
N LYS A 181 -6.20 6.32 6.01
CA LYS A 181 -4.77 6.46 6.34
C LYS A 181 -4.25 7.90 6.22
N THR A 182 -4.78 8.66 5.25
CA THR A 182 -4.25 9.99 4.89
C THR A 182 -5.22 11.12 5.18
N GLY A 183 -6.50 10.81 5.39
CA GLY A 183 -7.58 11.81 5.52
C GLY A 183 -7.90 12.53 4.19
N LYS A 184 -7.33 12.10 3.07
CA LYS A 184 -7.48 12.71 1.75
C LYS A 184 -8.76 12.23 1.10
N THR A 185 -9.59 13.13 0.63
CA THR A 185 -10.74 12.79 -0.23
C THR A 185 -10.27 12.75 -1.68
N VAL A 186 -10.63 11.69 -2.38
CA VAL A 186 -10.34 11.48 -3.81
C VAL A 186 -11.65 11.22 -4.55
N THR A 187 -11.75 11.73 -5.77
CA THR A 187 -12.87 11.49 -6.67
C THR A 187 -12.41 10.59 -7.82
N ILE A 188 -13.11 9.50 -8.05
CA ILE A 188 -12.75 8.46 -9.02
C ILE A 188 -13.86 8.37 -10.05
N PRO A 189 -13.59 8.62 -11.34
CA PRO A 189 -14.57 8.41 -12.41
C PRO A 189 -14.75 6.91 -12.67
N ILE A 190 -15.99 6.46 -12.83
CA ILE A 190 -16.33 5.10 -13.20
C ILE A 190 -16.82 5.10 -14.64
N VAL A 191 -15.96 4.60 -15.53
CA VAL A 191 -16.22 4.63 -16.99
C VAL A 191 -16.33 3.23 -17.60
N ASN A 192 -15.83 2.20 -16.91
CA ASN A 192 -15.86 0.83 -17.40
C ASN A 192 -17.28 0.26 -17.35
N PRO A 193 -17.90 -0.16 -18.49
CA PRO A 193 -19.26 -0.66 -18.53
C PRO A 193 -19.50 -1.88 -17.63
N ASN A 194 -18.53 -2.79 -17.52
CA ASN A 194 -18.62 -3.97 -16.67
C ASN A 194 -18.68 -3.59 -15.18
N ILE A 195 -17.95 -2.55 -14.78
CA ILE A 195 -17.97 -2.05 -13.40
C ILE A 195 -19.27 -1.29 -13.12
N ILE A 196 -19.77 -0.54 -14.09
CA ILE A 196 -21.08 0.13 -14.01
C ILE A 196 -22.19 -0.92 -13.78
N GLU A 197 -22.15 -2.04 -14.50
CA GLU A 197 -23.08 -3.16 -14.33
C GLU A 197 -22.99 -3.75 -12.91
N ILE A 198 -21.78 -4.00 -12.41
CA ILE A 198 -21.56 -4.47 -11.04
C ILE A 198 -22.16 -3.50 -10.03
N ILE A 199 -21.95 -2.20 -10.19
CA ILE A 199 -22.44 -1.18 -9.27
C ILE A 199 -23.98 -1.13 -9.26
N LYS A 200 -24.61 -1.21 -10.43
CA LYS A 200 -26.06 -1.12 -10.57
C LYS A 200 -26.76 -2.39 -10.06
N ASN A 201 -26.35 -3.55 -10.53
CA ASN A 201 -27.12 -4.78 -10.41
C ASN A 201 -26.52 -5.82 -9.46
N ASN A 202 -25.17 -5.84 -9.30
CA ASN A 202 -24.46 -6.89 -8.59
C ASN A 202 -23.42 -6.32 -7.60
N PHE A 203 -23.75 -5.19 -6.93
CA PHE A 203 -22.83 -4.59 -5.99
C PHE A 203 -22.42 -5.57 -4.89
N PRO A 204 -21.11 -5.75 -4.63
CA PRO A 204 -20.66 -6.76 -3.70
C PRO A 204 -21.03 -6.42 -2.26
N HIS A 205 -21.53 -7.41 -1.51
CA HIS A 205 -21.83 -7.25 -0.10
C HIS A 205 -20.60 -7.30 0.78
N LYS A 206 -20.71 -6.72 1.96
CA LYS A 206 -19.60 -6.57 2.93
C LYS A 206 -19.01 -7.92 3.32
N ILE A 207 -17.68 -7.96 3.37
CA ILE A 207 -16.88 -9.13 3.73
C ILE A 207 -15.66 -8.72 4.55
N SER A 208 -15.16 -9.58 5.44
CA SER A 208 -13.91 -9.29 6.15
C SER A 208 -12.70 -9.39 5.22
N SER A 209 -11.68 -8.58 5.47
CA SER A 209 -10.43 -8.60 4.68
C SER A 209 -9.77 -9.97 4.65
N GLN A 210 -9.80 -10.73 5.77
CA GLN A 210 -9.25 -12.07 5.83
C GLN A 210 -10.00 -13.03 4.91
N LYS A 211 -11.34 -13.00 4.96
CA LYS A 211 -12.18 -13.87 4.15
C LYS A 211 -12.08 -13.52 2.67
N LEU A 212 -12.01 -12.23 2.34
CA LEU A 212 -11.79 -11.78 0.98
C LEU A 212 -10.41 -12.26 0.46
N ASN A 213 -9.33 -12.08 1.21
CA ASN A 213 -8.00 -12.56 0.81
C ASN A 213 -7.93 -14.08 0.61
N PHE A 214 -8.76 -14.85 1.31
CA PHE A 214 -8.89 -16.28 1.08
C PHE A 214 -9.62 -16.57 -0.24
N TYR A 215 -10.73 -15.88 -0.51
CA TYR A 215 -11.52 -16.10 -1.72
C TYR A 215 -10.87 -15.55 -2.98
N ILE A 216 -10.11 -14.45 -2.91
CA ILE A 216 -9.34 -13.94 -4.05
C ILE A 216 -8.50 -15.05 -4.69
N LYS A 217 -7.79 -15.83 -3.88
CA LYS A 217 -6.92 -16.91 -4.38
C LYS A 217 -7.71 -17.96 -5.12
N LYS A 218 -8.87 -18.38 -4.58
CA LYS A 218 -9.76 -19.34 -5.22
C LYS A 218 -10.35 -18.82 -6.53
N VAL A 219 -10.78 -17.55 -6.55
CA VAL A 219 -11.30 -16.92 -7.77
C VAL A 219 -10.22 -16.86 -8.85
N CYS A 220 -9.01 -16.43 -8.50
CA CYS A 220 -7.90 -16.37 -9.44
C CYS A 220 -7.46 -17.76 -9.92
N GLU A 221 -7.52 -18.79 -9.07
CA GLU A 221 -7.26 -20.17 -9.43
C GLU A 221 -8.30 -20.70 -10.44
N MET A 222 -9.59 -20.47 -10.19
CA MET A 222 -10.68 -20.83 -11.11
C MET A 222 -10.57 -20.07 -12.44
N ALA A 223 -10.11 -18.83 -12.42
CA ALA A 223 -9.80 -18.06 -13.62
C ALA A 223 -8.49 -18.50 -14.32
N LYS A 224 -7.86 -19.59 -13.87
CA LYS A 224 -6.63 -20.17 -14.45
C LYS A 224 -5.41 -19.25 -14.42
N ILE A 225 -5.34 -18.36 -13.46
CA ILE A 225 -4.18 -17.48 -13.24
C ILE A 225 -3.09 -18.27 -12.49
N ASN A 226 -2.46 -19.22 -13.20
CA ASN A 226 -1.57 -20.23 -12.62
C ASN A 226 -0.09 -20.04 -13.02
N GLU A 227 0.24 -18.98 -13.77
CA GLU A 227 1.62 -18.65 -14.10
C GLU A 227 2.48 -18.63 -12.84
N LYS A 228 3.66 -19.24 -12.91
CA LYS A 228 4.63 -19.20 -11.81
C LYS A 228 5.38 -17.87 -11.83
N VAL A 229 5.25 -17.12 -10.75
CA VAL A 229 5.93 -15.83 -10.58
C VAL A 229 6.73 -15.84 -9.28
N GLU A 230 7.82 -15.12 -9.27
CA GLU A 230 8.66 -14.97 -8.10
C GLU A 230 7.94 -14.17 -7.01
N GLY A 231 8.01 -14.61 -5.77
CA GLY A 231 7.36 -13.94 -4.66
C GLY A 231 7.71 -14.51 -3.29
N LYS A 232 7.26 -13.84 -2.25
CA LYS A 232 7.50 -14.27 -0.86
C LYS A 232 6.20 -14.76 -0.22
N LYS A 233 6.11 -16.04 0.11
CA LYS A 233 4.95 -16.68 0.76
C LYS A 233 5.35 -17.28 2.11
N LEU A 234 4.41 -17.28 3.06
CA LEU A 234 4.63 -17.94 4.35
C LEU A 234 4.84 -19.44 4.12
N ASN A 235 5.85 -20.00 4.79
CA ASN A 235 6.10 -21.45 4.73
C ASN A 235 4.84 -22.21 5.20
N PRO A 236 4.31 -23.17 4.42
CA PRO A 236 3.16 -23.99 4.83
C PRO A 236 3.42 -24.77 6.13
N LYS A 237 4.69 -25.10 6.42
CA LYS A 237 5.13 -25.80 7.66
C LYS A 237 5.45 -24.83 8.80
N ALA A 238 5.06 -23.55 8.68
CA ALA A 238 5.29 -22.55 9.71
C ALA A 238 4.59 -22.93 11.03
N LYS A 239 5.33 -23.03 12.11
CA LYS A 239 4.83 -23.29 13.46
C LYS A 239 5.17 -22.13 14.37
N LYS A 240 4.23 -21.72 15.23
CA LYS A 240 4.44 -20.61 16.17
C LYS A 240 5.55 -20.92 17.19
N GLU A 241 5.73 -22.21 17.51
CA GLU A 241 6.75 -22.70 18.41
C GLU A 241 8.17 -22.57 17.83
N ASN A 242 8.27 -22.48 16.49
CA ASN A 242 9.54 -22.27 15.79
C ASN A 242 9.47 -20.97 14.98
N PRO A 243 9.90 -19.82 15.54
CA PRO A 243 9.85 -18.52 14.87
C PRO A 243 10.56 -18.45 13.52
N GLU A 244 11.58 -19.27 13.30
CA GLU A 244 12.29 -19.31 12.01
C GLU A 244 11.39 -19.81 10.88
N THR A 245 10.46 -20.72 11.18
CA THR A 245 9.50 -21.25 10.20
C THR A 245 8.42 -20.23 9.82
N MET A 246 8.22 -19.21 10.65
CA MET A 246 7.26 -18.11 10.41
C MET A 246 7.74 -17.10 9.37
N ARG A 247 8.88 -17.33 8.70
CA ARG A 247 9.40 -16.48 7.65
C ARG A 247 8.73 -16.77 6.31
N LYS A 248 8.56 -15.71 5.54
CA LYS A 248 8.20 -15.85 4.13
C LYS A 248 9.41 -16.37 3.37
N VAL A 249 9.19 -17.39 2.58
CA VAL A 249 10.20 -17.98 1.70
C VAL A 249 10.06 -17.36 0.32
N LEU A 250 11.17 -16.92 -0.24
CA LEU A 250 11.27 -16.48 -1.63
C LEU A 250 11.34 -17.71 -2.53
N ASP A 251 10.43 -17.82 -3.47
CA ASP A 251 10.38 -18.91 -4.46
C ASP A 251 9.41 -18.53 -5.59
N PHE A 252 9.28 -19.41 -6.57
CA PHE A 252 8.29 -19.30 -7.62
C PHE A 252 6.98 -19.97 -7.20
N TYR A 253 5.92 -19.19 -7.09
CA TYR A 253 4.59 -19.63 -6.71
C TYR A 253 3.58 -19.39 -7.83
N PRO A 254 2.50 -20.20 -7.92
CA PRO A 254 1.37 -19.84 -8.76
C PRO A 254 0.86 -18.45 -8.42
N LYS A 255 0.68 -17.61 -9.41
CA LYS A 255 0.36 -16.18 -9.24
C LYS A 255 -0.88 -15.96 -8.38
N HIS A 256 -1.93 -16.80 -8.53
CA HIS A 256 -3.15 -16.72 -7.71
C HIS A 256 -2.89 -16.80 -6.20
N GLU A 257 -1.85 -17.52 -5.77
CA GLU A 257 -1.50 -17.63 -4.36
C GLU A 257 -0.91 -16.35 -3.74
N LEU A 258 -0.41 -15.47 -4.57
CA LEU A 258 0.27 -14.21 -4.15
C LEU A 258 -0.65 -12.99 -4.20
N ILE A 259 -1.79 -13.09 -4.91
CA ILE A 259 -2.76 -11.99 -5.02
C ILE A 259 -3.46 -11.76 -3.69
N THR A 260 -3.58 -10.48 -3.34
CA THR A 260 -4.26 -9.99 -2.13
C THR A 260 -5.04 -8.71 -2.45
N THR A 261 -5.84 -8.22 -1.52
CA THR A 261 -6.51 -6.91 -1.65
C THR A 261 -5.54 -5.76 -1.92
N HIS A 262 -4.27 -5.88 -1.50
CA HIS A 262 -3.24 -4.87 -1.80
C HIS A 262 -2.81 -4.89 -3.26
N SER A 263 -2.91 -6.06 -3.91
CA SER A 263 -2.62 -6.21 -5.34
C SER A 263 -3.60 -5.43 -6.21
N PHE A 264 -4.85 -5.20 -5.80
CA PHE A 264 -5.86 -4.47 -6.58
C PHE A 264 -5.41 -3.04 -6.90
N ARG A 265 -5.01 -2.31 -5.88
CA ARG A 265 -4.52 -0.93 -6.05
C ARG A 265 -3.21 -0.90 -6.87
N ARG A 266 -2.35 -1.89 -6.72
CA ARG A 266 -1.15 -2.02 -7.54
C ARG A 266 -1.50 -2.34 -8.99
N SER A 267 -2.47 -3.22 -9.23
CA SER A 267 -2.98 -3.54 -10.57
C SER A 267 -3.51 -2.28 -11.27
N PHE A 268 -4.36 -1.50 -10.58
CA PHE A 268 -4.81 -0.20 -11.09
C PHE A 268 -3.62 0.68 -11.50
N ALA A 269 -2.72 0.94 -10.56
CA ALA A 269 -1.60 1.83 -10.79
C ALA A 269 -0.68 1.36 -11.93
N THR A 270 -0.38 0.05 -12.01
CA THR A 270 0.49 -0.53 -13.03
C THR A 270 -0.17 -0.58 -14.41
N ASN A 271 -1.46 -0.95 -14.47
CA ASN A 271 -2.19 -1.11 -15.72
C ASN A 271 -2.44 0.21 -16.44
N TYR A 272 -2.64 1.29 -15.69
CA TYR A 272 -2.88 2.63 -16.24
C TYR A 272 -1.60 3.47 -16.39
N TYR A 273 -0.48 3.06 -15.77
CA TYR A 273 0.80 3.77 -15.93
C TYR A 273 1.21 3.81 -17.41
N LYS A 274 1.67 4.96 -17.88
CA LYS A 274 1.97 5.31 -19.29
C LYS A 274 0.74 5.32 -20.26
N LYS A 275 -0.44 4.90 -19.81
CA LYS A 275 -1.68 5.02 -20.58
C LYS A 275 -2.49 6.26 -20.19
N MET A 276 -2.30 6.69 -18.94
CA MET A 276 -2.89 7.92 -18.39
C MET A 276 -1.79 8.79 -17.80
N PRO A 277 -1.95 10.12 -17.82
CA PRO A 277 -1.02 11.02 -17.16
C PRO A 277 -0.84 10.66 -15.67
N THR A 278 0.41 10.57 -15.23
CA THR A 278 0.74 10.21 -13.83
C THR A 278 0.04 11.10 -12.78
N PRO A 279 -0.12 12.42 -12.98
CA PRO A 279 -0.88 13.25 -12.04
C PRO A 279 -2.31 12.80 -11.81
N ILE A 280 -3.01 12.27 -12.82
CA ILE A 280 -4.37 11.73 -12.70
C ILE A 280 -4.34 10.47 -11.82
N LEU A 281 -3.39 9.56 -12.07
CA LEU A 281 -3.24 8.34 -11.28
C LEU A 281 -2.90 8.64 -9.82
N ILE A 282 -2.07 9.66 -9.59
CA ILE A 282 -1.72 10.17 -8.25
C ILE A 282 -2.95 10.74 -7.56
N ALA A 283 -3.78 11.53 -8.26
CA ALA A 283 -5.01 12.09 -7.72
C ALA A 283 -5.98 10.99 -7.27
N ILE A 284 -6.21 9.98 -8.11
CA ILE A 284 -7.10 8.83 -7.83
C ILE A 284 -6.54 7.97 -6.68
N THR A 285 -5.26 7.62 -6.75
CA THR A 285 -4.63 6.78 -5.72
C THR A 285 -4.32 7.54 -4.44
N GLY A 286 -4.30 8.89 -4.43
CA GLY A 286 -4.02 9.72 -3.28
C GLY A 286 -2.56 9.68 -2.80
N HIS A 287 -1.59 9.39 -3.69
CA HIS A 287 -0.17 9.55 -3.37
C HIS A 287 0.17 11.04 -3.20
N SER A 288 1.14 11.34 -2.37
CA SER A 288 1.54 12.74 -2.11
C SER A 288 2.58 13.27 -3.08
N LYS A 289 3.32 12.37 -3.73
CA LYS A 289 4.39 12.68 -4.69
C LYS A 289 4.45 11.62 -5.77
N GLU A 290 4.90 12.00 -6.96
CA GLU A 290 5.11 11.10 -8.08
C GLU A 290 6.17 10.04 -7.79
N SER A 291 7.28 10.43 -7.17
CA SER A 291 8.34 9.48 -6.78
C SER A 291 7.81 8.33 -5.90
N LEU A 292 6.89 8.61 -4.97
CA LEU A 292 6.25 7.58 -4.14
C LEU A 292 5.28 6.70 -4.93
N PHE A 293 4.64 7.26 -5.96
CA PHE A 293 3.80 6.47 -6.86
C PHE A 293 4.65 5.54 -7.73
N LEU A 294 5.74 6.04 -8.31
CA LEU A 294 6.66 5.24 -9.12
C LEU A 294 7.32 4.12 -8.28
N GLU A 295 7.82 4.45 -7.10
CA GLU A 295 8.32 3.45 -6.15
C GLU A 295 7.26 2.39 -5.79
N TYR A 296 5.99 2.80 -5.64
CA TYR A 296 4.89 1.90 -5.33
C TYR A 296 4.64 0.84 -6.40
N ILE A 297 4.85 1.17 -7.67
CA ILE A 297 4.73 0.25 -8.82
C ILE A 297 6.08 -0.33 -9.27
N ASN A 298 7.17 -0.08 -8.54
CA ASN A 298 8.54 -0.47 -8.85
C ASN A 298 8.98 -0.02 -10.26
N LYS A 299 8.80 1.25 -10.55
CA LYS A 299 9.23 1.91 -11.78
C LYS A 299 10.07 3.13 -11.46
N SER A 300 11.00 3.45 -12.34
CA SER A 300 11.73 4.70 -12.36
C SER A 300 11.01 5.72 -13.26
N GLU A 301 11.36 7.00 -13.10
CA GLU A 301 10.93 8.04 -14.04
C GLU A 301 11.45 7.71 -15.44
N ASP A 302 10.54 7.75 -16.41
CA ASP A 302 10.85 7.54 -17.82
C ASP A 302 10.70 8.88 -18.55
N LYS A 303 11.82 9.55 -18.76
CA LYS A 303 11.86 10.89 -19.38
C LYS A 303 11.41 10.87 -20.82
N ASP A 304 11.75 9.82 -21.56
CA ASP A 304 11.39 9.69 -22.96
C ASP A 304 9.88 9.45 -23.12
N ALA A 305 9.29 8.58 -22.29
CA ALA A 305 7.84 8.40 -22.28
C ALA A 305 7.08 9.68 -21.89
N ASN A 306 7.63 10.53 -21.01
CA ASN A 306 7.04 11.82 -20.69
C ASN A 306 7.11 12.78 -21.89
N ALA A 307 8.20 12.77 -22.64
CA ALA A 307 8.34 13.55 -23.88
C ALA A 307 7.36 13.07 -24.96
N ASP A 308 7.21 11.76 -25.15
CA ASP A 308 6.25 11.18 -26.09
C ASP A 308 4.80 11.55 -25.75
N LEU A 309 4.44 11.51 -24.45
CA LEU A 309 3.13 11.98 -23.99
C LEU A 309 2.91 13.45 -24.30
N PHE A 310 3.92 14.31 -24.12
CA PHE A 310 3.82 15.72 -24.49
C PHE A 310 3.50 15.88 -25.98
N ILE A 311 4.21 15.13 -26.86
CA ILE A 311 3.98 15.15 -28.31
C ILE A 311 2.54 14.73 -28.62
N GLN A 312 2.04 13.63 -28.04
CA GLN A 312 0.68 13.16 -28.25
C GLN A 312 -0.37 14.21 -27.85
N TYR A 313 -0.23 14.85 -26.68
CA TYR A 313 -1.15 15.90 -26.24
C TYR A 313 -1.07 17.15 -27.12
N TYR A 314 0.12 17.52 -27.55
CA TYR A 314 0.31 18.64 -28.46
C TYR A 314 -0.39 18.42 -29.83
N GLU A 315 -0.26 17.21 -30.36
CA GLU A 315 -0.96 16.83 -31.61
C GLU A 315 -2.49 16.84 -31.43
N GLN A 316 -3.01 16.31 -30.30
CA GLN A 316 -4.45 16.34 -30.01
C GLN A 316 -4.99 17.78 -29.91
N MET A 317 -4.25 18.68 -29.27
CA MET A 317 -4.62 20.10 -29.17
C MET A 317 -4.71 20.74 -30.56
N ASN A 318 -3.85 20.35 -31.49
CA ASN A 318 -3.82 20.89 -32.83
C ASN A 318 -4.88 20.24 -33.78
N LYS A 319 -5.19 18.95 -33.61
CA LYS A 319 -6.27 18.27 -34.35
C LYS A 319 -7.66 18.86 -34.06
N ASN A 320 -7.86 19.40 -32.87
CA ASN A 320 -9.13 20.03 -32.47
C ASN A 320 -9.28 21.49 -32.90
N LYS A 321 -8.26 22.09 -33.52
CA LYS A 321 -8.38 23.39 -34.15
C LYS A 321 -9.16 23.18 -35.44
N LYS A 322 -10.40 23.72 -35.53
CA LYS A 322 -11.15 23.80 -36.79
C LYS A 322 -10.27 24.48 -37.83
N PRO A 323 -10.15 23.93 -39.07
CA PRO A 323 -9.40 24.60 -40.11
C PRO A 323 -10.02 26.00 -40.34
N VAL A 324 -9.19 27.03 -40.16
CA VAL A 324 -9.58 28.39 -40.49
C VAL A 324 -9.67 28.45 -42.00
N MET A 325 -10.83 28.83 -42.56
CA MET A 325 -11.03 29.06 -43.96
C MET A 325 -10.23 30.30 -44.35
N GLU A 326 -9.02 30.12 -44.87
CA GLU A 326 -8.24 31.20 -45.45
C GLU A 326 -8.93 31.64 -46.76
N LEU A 327 -9.52 32.82 -46.73
CA LEU A 327 -9.90 33.53 -47.95
C LEU A 327 -8.60 33.90 -48.66
N LEU A 328 -8.27 33.16 -49.72
CA LEU A 328 -7.25 33.57 -50.66
C LEU A 328 -7.65 34.95 -51.22
N GLN A 329 -6.99 36.01 -50.75
CA GLN A 329 -7.05 37.30 -51.44
C GLN A 329 -6.36 37.12 -52.76
N THR A 330 -7.14 37.01 -53.84
CA THR A 330 -6.65 37.17 -55.19
C THR A 330 -6.17 38.61 -55.37
N ALA A 331 -4.84 38.76 -55.39
CA ALA A 331 -4.21 40.03 -55.82
C ALA A 331 -4.56 40.30 -57.28
N ASN A 332 -5.24 41.41 -57.50
CA ASN A 332 -5.29 42.05 -58.83
C ASN A 332 -4.03 42.86 -59.04
#